data_e527fbd22ee93b06af0dd1b37c31999c
#
_entry.id   e527fbd22ee93b06af0dd1b37c31999c
#
_cell.length_a   1.000
_cell.length_b   1.000
_cell.length_c   1.000
_cell.angle_alpha   90.00
_cell.angle_beta   90.00
_cell.angle_gamma   90.00
#
_symmetry.space_group_name_H-M   'P 1'
#
loop_
_entity.id
_entity.type
_entity.pdbx_description
1 polymer ?
#
loop_
_entity_poly.entity_id
_entity_poly.type
_entity_poly.pdbx_seq_one_letter_code
_entity_poly.pdbx_strand_id
1 'polypeptide(L)'
;MMTRQKYAIQYENTVPGRFVRRINRFIAEVLIDGDAEQVHVKNTGRLQELLVPDARVTLQKISDPNRKTAYDLISVYKPELKWVNIDSLAPNALMKQYLMNQNYDLVKPEYTYGDSRFDFYMERGEDKYLTEVKGCTLAADLERGIGLFPDAPTKRGVKHLDELAVAATKGYYCEIAFIIQMNGIHMVFPNDDTQPEFGQALIRAAKAGVQIVCYSCHVEADSIRITDAVSDTGRYIGR
;
A
#
# COMPACT_ATOMS: atom_id res chain seq x y z
N MET A 1 8.20 29.79 3.70
CA MET A 1 7.92 28.98 2.50
C MET A 1 7.77 27.53 2.96
N MET A 2 6.54 26.99 3.02
CA MET A 2 6.35 25.56 3.25
C MET A 2 6.89 24.83 2.03
N THR A 3 7.98 24.09 2.20
CA THR A 3 8.46 23.13 1.20
C THR A 3 7.30 22.16 0.95
N ARG A 4 6.70 22.18 -0.26
CA ARG A 4 5.74 21.17 -0.68
C ARG A 4 6.39 19.82 -0.44
N GLN A 5 5.83 19.03 0.49
CA GLN A 5 6.33 17.70 0.78
C GLN A 5 6.19 16.87 -0.50
N LYS A 6 7.32 16.37 -0.98
CA LYS A 6 7.39 15.57 -2.21
C LYS A 6 6.68 14.23 -1.94
N TYR A 7 5.83 13.77 -2.86
CA TYR A 7 5.14 12.48 -2.82
C TYR A 7 4.28 12.29 -1.55
N ALA A 8 3.29 13.15 -1.37
CA ALA A 8 2.42 13.16 -0.21
C ALA A 8 0.93 13.20 -0.59
N ILE A 9 0.11 12.61 0.26
CA ILE A 9 -1.34 12.77 0.25
C ILE A 9 -1.72 13.48 1.54
N GLN A 10 -2.47 14.57 1.41
CA GLN A 10 -3.14 15.25 2.52
C GLN A 10 -4.65 15.02 2.35
N TYR A 11 -5.28 14.45 3.37
CA TYR A 11 -6.73 14.28 3.41
C TYR A 11 -7.35 15.51 4.02
N GLU A 12 -8.28 16.13 3.29
CA GLU A 12 -9.01 17.30 3.76
C GLU A 12 -10.34 16.89 4.41
N ASN A 13 -10.96 17.80 5.18
CA ASN A 13 -12.24 17.57 5.85
C ASN A 13 -12.24 16.31 6.74
N THR A 14 -11.18 16.10 7.49
CA THR A 14 -11.05 14.97 8.38
C THR A 14 -11.66 15.24 9.76
N VAL A 15 -12.20 14.19 10.37
CA VAL A 15 -12.72 14.21 11.74
C VAL A 15 -12.17 13.01 12.53
N PRO A 16 -11.94 13.13 13.84
CA PRO A 16 -11.56 12.01 14.69
C PRO A 16 -12.77 11.13 15.00
N GLY A 17 -12.52 9.85 15.29
CA GLY A 17 -13.54 8.92 15.75
C GLY A 17 -12.98 7.80 16.61
N ARG A 18 -13.88 6.94 17.11
CA ARG A 18 -13.55 5.72 17.84
C ARG A 18 -14.15 4.53 17.11
N PHE A 19 -13.32 3.57 16.75
CA PHE A 19 -13.77 2.35 16.10
C PHE A 19 -14.60 1.50 17.05
N VAL A 20 -15.77 1.05 16.59
CA VAL A 20 -16.65 0.15 17.38
C VAL A 20 -16.48 -1.28 16.88
N ARG A 21 -16.80 -1.52 15.60
CA ARG A 21 -16.72 -2.84 14.98
C ARG A 21 -16.73 -2.78 13.46
N ARG A 22 -16.21 -3.81 12.83
CA ARG A 22 -16.33 -4.00 11.38
C ARG A 22 -17.61 -4.79 11.10
N ILE A 23 -18.56 -4.19 10.38
CA ILE A 23 -19.85 -4.82 10.03
C ILE A 23 -19.63 -5.84 8.91
N ASN A 24 -18.84 -5.45 7.90
CA ASN A 24 -18.45 -6.31 6.78
C ASN A 24 -17.14 -5.80 6.18
N ARG A 25 -16.73 -6.36 5.03
CA ARG A 25 -15.47 -5.98 4.34
C ARG A 25 -15.35 -4.49 4.04
N PHE A 26 -16.46 -3.79 3.81
CA PHE A 26 -16.47 -2.41 3.32
C PHE A 26 -17.07 -1.40 4.31
N ILE A 27 -17.71 -1.87 5.38
CA ILE A 27 -18.44 -1.01 6.33
C ILE A 27 -17.94 -1.29 7.74
N ALA A 28 -17.68 -0.22 8.46
CA ALA A 28 -17.44 -0.22 9.90
C ALA A 28 -18.42 0.70 10.61
N GLU A 29 -18.60 0.47 11.91
CA GLU A 29 -19.30 1.36 12.84
C GLU A 29 -18.25 2.12 13.67
N VAL A 30 -18.39 3.43 13.74
CA VAL A 30 -17.45 4.34 14.42
C VAL A 30 -18.26 5.36 15.22
N LEU A 31 -17.80 5.72 16.40
CA LEU A 31 -18.36 6.86 17.15
C LEU A 31 -17.68 8.15 16.67
N ILE A 32 -18.48 9.13 16.26
CA ILE A 32 -18.06 10.49 15.91
C ILE A 32 -18.83 11.44 16.83
N ASP A 33 -18.11 12.20 17.65
CA ASP A 33 -18.70 13.11 18.67
C ASP A 33 -19.73 12.43 19.62
N GLY A 34 -19.60 11.10 19.79
CA GLY A 34 -20.49 10.28 20.62
C GLY A 34 -21.61 9.56 19.87
N ASP A 35 -21.88 9.94 18.64
CA ASP A 35 -22.90 9.33 17.79
C ASP A 35 -22.32 8.18 16.96
N ALA A 36 -23.10 7.09 16.81
CA ALA A 36 -22.69 5.93 16.02
C ALA A 36 -22.98 6.16 14.53
N GLU A 37 -21.91 6.10 13.71
CA GLU A 37 -21.96 6.30 12.27
C GLU A 37 -21.45 5.07 11.52
N GLN A 38 -22.11 4.73 10.39
CA GLN A 38 -21.59 3.75 9.45
C GLN A 38 -20.65 4.43 8.45
N VAL A 39 -19.43 3.94 8.36
CA VAL A 39 -18.36 4.50 7.54
C VAL A 39 -17.83 3.48 6.54
N HIS A 40 -17.36 3.96 5.40
CA HIS A 40 -16.74 3.11 4.39
C HIS A 40 -15.28 2.79 4.74
N VAL A 41 -14.92 1.52 4.64
CA VAL A 41 -13.53 1.03 4.76
C VAL A 41 -13.01 0.72 3.36
N LYS A 42 -12.13 1.58 2.83
CA LYS A 42 -11.51 1.42 1.50
C LYS A 42 -10.41 0.36 1.46
N ASN A 43 -10.45 -0.61 2.34
CA ASN A 43 -9.44 -1.66 2.41
C ASN A 43 -10.09 -3.02 2.58
N THR A 44 -9.77 -3.95 1.67
CA THR A 44 -10.30 -5.31 1.68
C THR A 44 -9.49 -6.26 2.57
N GLY A 45 -8.34 -5.82 3.09
CA GLY A 45 -7.51 -6.55 4.04
C GLY A 45 -8.24 -6.83 5.36
N ARG A 46 -7.71 -7.74 6.15
CA ARG A 46 -8.32 -8.14 7.43
C ARG A 46 -8.19 -7.02 8.46
N LEU A 47 -7.02 -6.40 8.59
CA LEU A 47 -6.72 -5.30 9.51
C LEU A 47 -7.12 -5.58 10.97
N GLN A 48 -7.13 -6.85 11.39
CA GLN A 48 -7.67 -7.27 12.70
C GLN A 48 -6.83 -6.71 13.86
N GLU A 49 -5.52 -6.55 13.63
CA GLU A 49 -4.57 -6.01 14.59
C GLU A 49 -4.66 -4.48 14.73
N LEU A 50 -5.32 -3.81 13.79
CA LEU A 50 -5.52 -2.36 13.75
C LEU A 50 -6.94 -1.96 14.18
N LEU A 51 -7.95 -2.60 13.59
CA LEU A 51 -9.37 -2.29 13.81
C LEU A 51 -9.89 -3.02 15.05
N VAL A 52 -9.36 -2.66 16.21
CA VAL A 52 -9.79 -3.17 17.51
C VAL A 52 -10.80 -2.20 18.15
N PRO A 53 -11.76 -2.68 18.97
CA PRO A 53 -12.71 -1.79 19.66
C PRO A 53 -12.00 -0.65 20.40
N ASP A 54 -12.59 0.54 20.34
CA ASP A 54 -12.10 1.79 20.90
C ASP A 54 -10.79 2.34 20.28
N ALA A 55 -10.26 1.73 19.21
CA ALA A 55 -9.13 2.32 18.49
C ALA A 55 -9.48 3.74 18.00
N ARG A 56 -8.54 4.68 18.19
CA ARG A 56 -8.66 6.02 17.62
C ARG A 56 -8.52 5.93 16.11
N VAL A 57 -9.43 6.58 15.38
CA VAL A 57 -9.43 6.58 13.92
C VAL A 57 -9.57 7.99 13.37
N THR A 58 -9.13 8.19 12.14
CA THR A 58 -9.41 9.39 11.36
C THR A 58 -10.30 9.03 10.19
N LEU A 59 -11.30 9.86 9.99
CA LEU A 59 -12.31 9.72 8.95
C LEU A 59 -12.27 10.93 8.03
N GLN A 60 -12.40 10.72 6.73
CA GLN A 60 -12.58 11.80 5.77
C GLN A 60 -14.07 11.95 5.45
N LYS A 61 -14.63 13.13 5.65
CA LYS A 61 -16.00 13.47 5.23
C LYS A 61 -16.05 13.64 3.72
N ILE A 62 -16.98 12.93 3.08
CA ILE A 62 -17.16 12.94 1.62
C ILE A 62 -18.46 13.64 1.27
N SER A 63 -18.37 14.67 0.44
CA SER A 63 -19.51 15.48 0.00
C SER A 63 -20.10 14.97 -1.32
N ASP A 64 -20.51 13.69 -1.35
CA ASP A 64 -21.18 13.08 -2.52
C ASP A 64 -22.56 12.57 -2.10
N PRO A 65 -23.67 13.19 -2.56
CA PRO A 65 -25.02 12.84 -2.17
C PRO A 65 -25.47 11.44 -2.64
N ASN A 66 -24.74 10.82 -3.60
CA ASN A 66 -25.07 9.49 -4.10
C ASN A 66 -24.46 8.36 -3.26
N ARG A 67 -23.62 8.69 -2.27
CA ARG A 67 -22.98 7.68 -1.42
C ARG A 67 -23.88 7.26 -0.27
N LYS A 68 -23.78 5.96 0.07
CA LYS A 68 -24.48 5.39 1.23
C LYS A 68 -23.85 5.76 2.57
N THR A 69 -22.57 6.15 2.56
CA THR A 69 -21.79 6.53 3.75
C THR A 69 -21.19 7.91 3.55
N ALA A 70 -21.29 8.76 4.56
CA ALA A 70 -20.75 10.11 4.53
C ALA A 70 -19.24 10.18 4.80
N TYR A 71 -18.64 9.10 5.28
CA TYR A 71 -17.25 9.08 5.71
C TYR A 71 -16.49 7.89 5.13
N ASP A 72 -15.19 8.11 4.83
CA ASP A 72 -14.18 7.09 4.55
C ASP A 72 -13.24 6.97 5.75
N LEU A 73 -12.96 5.76 6.22
CA LEU A 73 -11.97 5.49 7.26
C LEU A 73 -10.57 5.49 6.65
N ILE A 74 -9.73 6.46 7.07
CA ILE A 74 -8.44 6.77 6.44
C ILE A 74 -7.27 6.18 7.22
N SER A 75 -7.24 6.39 8.54
CA SER A 75 -6.12 5.94 9.36
C SER A 75 -6.58 5.45 10.73
N VAL A 76 -5.73 4.63 11.34
CA VAL A 76 -5.94 4.04 12.67
C VAL A 76 -4.72 4.33 13.53
N TYR A 77 -4.92 4.74 14.77
CA TYR A 77 -3.85 4.95 15.73
C TYR A 77 -3.52 3.66 16.47
N LYS A 78 -2.26 3.27 16.45
CA LYS A 78 -1.69 2.18 17.24
C LYS A 78 -0.49 2.72 18.03
N PRO A 79 -0.43 2.55 19.36
CA PRO A 79 0.59 3.22 20.20
C PRO A 79 2.03 3.06 19.68
N GLU A 80 2.40 1.88 19.22
CA GLU A 80 3.75 1.51 18.79
C GLU A 80 4.11 2.11 17.41
N LEU A 81 3.13 2.24 16.52
CA LEU A 81 3.28 2.72 15.14
C LEU A 81 2.82 4.18 14.98
N LYS A 82 2.15 4.74 16.00
CA LYS A 82 1.39 5.99 15.93
C LYS A 82 0.24 5.83 14.93
N TRP A 83 0.26 6.52 13.81
CA TRP A 83 -0.77 6.40 12.79
C TRP A 83 -0.36 5.37 11.72
N VAL A 84 -1.34 4.57 11.31
CA VAL A 84 -1.26 3.64 10.16
C VAL A 84 -2.31 4.08 9.16
N ASN A 85 -1.91 4.40 7.94
CA ASN A 85 -2.85 4.70 6.87
C ASN A 85 -3.42 3.39 6.33
N ILE A 86 -4.75 3.30 6.21
CA ILE A 86 -5.43 2.09 5.72
C ILE A 86 -6.19 2.32 4.41
N ASP A 87 -6.05 3.49 3.79
CA ASP A 87 -6.61 3.74 2.46
C ASP A 87 -5.84 2.93 1.41
N SER A 88 -6.50 1.92 0.82
CA SER A 88 -5.89 1.06 -0.20
C SER A 88 -5.63 1.76 -1.53
N LEU A 89 -6.13 2.99 -1.74
CA LEU A 89 -5.83 3.80 -2.92
C LEU A 89 -4.58 4.66 -2.74
N ALA A 90 -4.17 4.91 -1.50
CA ALA A 90 -3.01 5.74 -1.20
C ALA A 90 -1.70 5.21 -1.82
N PRO A 91 -1.38 3.90 -1.80
CA PRO A 91 -0.17 3.37 -2.41
C PRO A 91 -0.01 3.76 -3.89
N ASN A 92 -1.04 3.54 -4.70
CA ASN A 92 -0.99 3.86 -6.12
C ASN A 92 -0.92 5.38 -6.38
N ALA A 93 -1.62 6.19 -5.56
CA ALA A 93 -1.56 7.65 -5.67
C ALA A 93 -0.17 8.21 -5.33
N LEU A 94 0.48 7.69 -4.29
CA LEU A 94 1.86 8.03 -3.90
C LEU A 94 2.86 7.60 -4.97
N MET A 95 2.77 6.36 -5.44
CA MET A 95 3.65 5.84 -6.48
C MET A 95 3.51 6.63 -7.78
N LYS A 96 2.29 7.01 -8.17
CA LYS A 96 2.08 7.88 -9.33
C LYS A 96 2.84 9.20 -9.20
N GLN A 97 2.73 9.88 -8.04
CA GLN A 97 3.46 11.12 -7.79
C GLN A 97 4.98 10.89 -7.83
N TYR A 98 5.45 9.77 -7.27
CA TYR A 98 6.86 9.39 -7.28
C TYR A 98 7.36 9.21 -8.72
N LEU A 99 6.69 8.38 -9.52
CA LEU A 99 7.09 8.07 -10.90
C LEU A 99 7.04 9.29 -11.82
N MET A 100 6.01 10.15 -11.69
CA MET A 100 5.92 11.39 -12.47
C MET A 100 7.01 12.42 -12.15
N ASN A 101 7.74 12.25 -11.05
CA ASN A 101 8.91 13.08 -10.69
C ASN A 101 10.25 12.39 -11.00
N GLN A 102 10.23 11.18 -11.59
CA GLN A 102 11.40 10.56 -12.18
C GLN A 102 11.53 11.00 -13.66
N ASN A 103 12.71 10.77 -14.24
CA ASN A 103 12.98 11.14 -15.63
C ASN A 103 12.42 10.10 -16.61
N TYR A 104 11.11 9.81 -16.57
CA TYR A 104 10.42 9.00 -17.57
C TYR A 104 9.80 9.90 -18.63
N ASP A 105 9.85 9.46 -19.90
CA ASP A 105 9.20 10.14 -21.03
C ASP A 105 7.68 9.91 -21.01
N LEU A 106 7.27 8.74 -20.51
CA LEU A 106 5.86 8.37 -20.35
C LEU A 106 5.65 7.68 -19.00
N VAL A 107 4.57 8.02 -18.31
CA VAL A 107 4.04 7.28 -17.14
C VAL A 107 2.56 6.99 -17.38
N LYS A 108 2.21 5.72 -17.58
CA LYS A 108 0.84 5.29 -17.88
C LYS A 108 0.33 4.39 -16.75
N PRO A 109 -0.65 4.83 -15.94
CA PRO A 109 -1.29 3.97 -14.95
C PRO A 109 -2.21 2.94 -15.62
N GLU A 110 -2.48 1.85 -14.90
CA GLU A 110 -3.47 0.82 -15.30
C GLU A 110 -3.16 0.18 -16.68
N TYR A 111 -1.93 -0.27 -16.86
CA TYR A 111 -1.47 -0.79 -18.15
C TYR A 111 -1.71 -2.29 -18.28
N THR A 112 -2.43 -2.70 -19.34
CA THR A 112 -2.63 -4.12 -19.67
C THR A 112 -1.39 -4.69 -20.36
N TYR A 113 -0.82 -5.73 -19.77
CA TYR A 113 0.27 -6.54 -20.33
C TYR A 113 -0.09 -8.02 -20.19
N GLY A 114 -0.16 -8.73 -21.29
CA GLY A 114 -0.64 -10.12 -21.28
C GLY A 114 -2.06 -10.21 -20.72
N ASP A 115 -2.25 -11.10 -19.74
CA ASP A 115 -3.53 -11.33 -19.07
C ASP A 115 -3.66 -10.55 -17.75
N SER A 116 -2.71 -9.64 -17.45
CA SER A 116 -2.75 -8.81 -16.25
C SER A 116 -2.78 -7.32 -16.56
N ARG A 117 -3.27 -6.56 -15.61
CA ARG A 117 -3.22 -5.11 -15.62
C ARG A 117 -2.33 -4.67 -14.47
N PHE A 118 -1.13 -4.19 -14.84
CA PHE A 118 -0.16 -3.63 -13.89
C PHE A 118 -0.52 -2.21 -13.50
N ASP A 119 -0.10 -1.80 -12.31
CA ASP A 119 -0.42 -0.49 -11.78
C ASP A 119 0.24 0.63 -12.60
N PHE A 120 1.48 0.42 -13.10
CA PHE A 120 2.16 1.41 -13.93
C PHE A 120 3.02 0.77 -15.03
N TYR A 121 3.01 1.43 -16.19
CA TYR A 121 3.94 1.27 -17.29
C TYR A 121 4.66 2.59 -17.53
N MET A 122 5.97 2.53 -17.75
CA MET A 122 6.78 3.72 -18.03
C MET A 122 7.73 3.47 -19.19
N GLU A 123 8.16 4.58 -19.83
CA GLU A 123 9.17 4.58 -20.90
C GLU A 123 10.27 5.60 -20.57
N ARG A 124 11.51 5.25 -20.94
CA ARG A 124 12.66 6.14 -20.94
C ARG A 124 13.55 5.80 -22.13
N GLY A 125 13.52 6.63 -23.18
CA GLY A 125 14.11 6.28 -24.45
C GLY A 125 13.48 5.01 -25.02
N GLU A 126 14.29 3.97 -25.27
CA GLU A 126 13.83 2.66 -25.75
C GLU A 126 13.47 1.70 -24.58
N ASP A 127 13.84 2.06 -23.35
CA ASP A 127 13.62 1.23 -22.17
C ASP A 127 12.15 1.26 -21.72
N LYS A 128 11.62 0.07 -21.41
CA LYS A 128 10.24 -0.14 -20.96
C LYS A 128 10.23 -0.69 -19.54
N TYR A 129 9.36 -0.12 -18.71
CA TYR A 129 9.29 -0.42 -17.28
C TYR A 129 7.87 -0.84 -16.90
N LEU A 130 7.76 -1.79 -15.97
CA LEU A 130 6.49 -2.23 -15.37
C LEU A 130 6.64 -2.20 -13.84
N THR A 131 5.68 -1.58 -13.16
CA THR A 131 5.63 -1.56 -11.69
C THR A 131 4.27 -2.06 -11.21
N GLU A 132 4.32 -3.02 -10.28
CA GLU A 132 3.18 -3.47 -9.49
C GLU A 132 3.31 -2.93 -8.07
N VAL A 133 2.26 -2.31 -7.55
CA VAL A 133 2.24 -1.65 -6.23
C VAL A 133 1.50 -2.49 -5.20
N LYS A 134 2.05 -2.60 -4.01
CA LYS A 134 1.44 -3.28 -2.86
C LYS A 134 1.47 -2.37 -1.63
N GLY A 135 0.33 -2.11 -1.03
CA GLY A 135 0.26 -1.44 0.28
C GLY A 135 0.53 -2.44 1.40
N CYS A 136 1.41 -2.09 2.34
CA CYS A 136 1.71 -2.89 3.52
C CYS A 136 1.26 -2.16 4.78
N THR A 137 0.39 -2.82 5.57
CA THR A 137 -0.18 -2.30 6.83
C THR A 137 0.04 -3.25 8.01
N LEU A 138 0.66 -4.42 7.80
CA LEU A 138 0.90 -5.43 8.84
C LEU A 138 2.35 -5.32 9.34
N ALA A 139 2.53 -4.84 10.57
CA ALA A 139 3.81 -4.84 11.27
C ALA A 139 4.05 -6.19 11.96
N ALA A 140 5.28 -6.69 11.91
CA ALA A 140 5.66 -7.97 12.53
C ALA A 140 6.77 -7.83 13.57
N ASP A 141 7.81 -7.07 13.27
CA ASP A 141 8.95 -6.85 14.16
C ASP A 141 9.28 -5.35 14.17
N LEU A 142 8.84 -4.68 15.22
CA LEU A 142 8.99 -3.23 15.35
C LEU A 142 10.44 -2.82 15.65
N GLU A 143 11.20 -3.64 16.37
CA GLU A 143 12.60 -3.35 16.69
C GLU A 143 13.46 -3.40 15.41
N ARG A 144 13.15 -4.33 14.52
CA ARG A 144 13.85 -4.50 13.25
C ARG A 144 13.20 -3.75 12.10
N GLY A 145 12.06 -3.08 12.32
CA GLY A 145 11.31 -2.35 11.30
C GLY A 145 10.77 -3.22 10.18
N ILE A 146 10.24 -4.41 10.53
CA ILE A 146 9.76 -5.41 9.56
C ILE A 146 8.24 -5.43 9.51
N GLY A 147 7.70 -5.32 8.30
CA GLY A 147 6.30 -5.60 7.97
C GLY A 147 6.16 -6.92 7.20
N LEU A 148 4.93 -7.41 7.11
CA LEU A 148 4.59 -8.63 6.37
C LEU A 148 3.56 -8.34 5.26
N PHE A 149 3.69 -9.08 4.15
CA PHE A 149 2.71 -9.07 3.07
C PHE A 149 2.58 -10.48 2.47
N PRO A 150 1.35 -10.97 2.14
CA PRO A 150 0.06 -10.32 2.32
C PRO A 150 -0.53 -10.49 3.74
N ASP A 151 -1.49 -9.66 4.13
CA ASP A 151 -2.31 -9.82 5.35
C ASP A 151 -3.46 -10.82 5.16
N ALA A 152 -3.81 -11.12 3.91
CA ALA A 152 -4.80 -12.11 3.50
C ALA A 152 -4.36 -12.76 2.18
N PRO A 153 -4.73 -14.04 1.91
CA PRO A 153 -4.32 -14.74 0.70
C PRO A 153 -4.72 -13.99 -0.58
N THR A 154 -3.78 -13.85 -1.52
CA THR A 154 -3.94 -13.14 -2.78
C THR A 154 -3.42 -13.94 -3.98
N LYS A 155 -4.30 -14.72 -4.61
CA LYS A 155 -3.95 -15.43 -5.86
C LYS A 155 -3.54 -14.47 -6.98
N ARG A 156 -4.18 -13.28 -7.03
CA ARG A 156 -3.81 -12.22 -7.99
C ARG A 156 -2.40 -11.70 -7.74
N GLY A 157 -1.96 -11.58 -6.49
CA GLY A 157 -0.60 -11.14 -6.17
C GLY A 157 0.47 -12.09 -6.69
N VAL A 158 0.26 -13.42 -6.54
CA VAL A 158 1.15 -14.46 -7.09
C VAL A 158 1.20 -14.37 -8.62
N LYS A 159 0.02 -14.32 -9.29
CA LYS A 159 -0.07 -14.18 -10.75
C LYS A 159 0.71 -12.96 -11.26
N HIS A 160 0.54 -11.80 -10.63
CA HIS A 160 1.23 -10.57 -11.04
C HIS A 160 2.77 -10.70 -10.92
N LEU A 161 3.28 -11.36 -9.85
CA LEU A 161 4.71 -11.62 -9.70
C LEU A 161 5.24 -12.55 -10.80
N ASP A 162 4.53 -13.63 -11.11
CA ASP A 162 4.93 -14.57 -12.17
C ASP A 162 4.92 -13.87 -13.55
N GLU A 163 3.97 -13.00 -13.83
CA GLU A 163 3.92 -12.23 -15.08
C GLU A 163 5.00 -11.13 -15.15
N LEU A 164 5.33 -10.45 -14.02
CA LEU A 164 6.49 -9.56 -13.96
C LEU A 164 7.78 -10.31 -14.27
N ALA A 165 7.95 -11.52 -13.71
CA ALA A 165 9.10 -12.38 -14.00
C ALA A 165 9.21 -12.69 -15.51
N VAL A 166 8.10 -13.03 -16.15
CA VAL A 166 8.06 -13.26 -17.62
C VAL A 166 8.38 -11.98 -18.40
N ALA A 167 7.86 -10.82 -17.97
CA ALA A 167 8.16 -9.54 -18.63
C ALA A 167 9.65 -9.18 -18.51
N ALA A 168 10.25 -9.40 -17.35
CA ALA A 168 11.68 -9.16 -17.12
C ALA A 168 12.55 -9.99 -18.09
N THR A 169 12.22 -11.27 -18.31
CA THR A 169 12.94 -12.11 -19.30
C THR A 169 12.78 -11.64 -20.76
N LYS A 170 11.79 -10.78 -21.04
CA LYS A 170 11.54 -10.17 -22.36
C LYS A 170 12.14 -8.77 -22.51
N GLY A 171 12.99 -8.34 -21.55
CA GLY A 171 13.71 -7.08 -21.61
C GLY A 171 12.99 -5.88 -20.98
N TYR A 172 11.89 -6.09 -20.24
CA TYR A 172 11.30 -5.05 -19.43
C TYR A 172 12.06 -4.89 -18.11
N TYR A 173 12.24 -3.66 -17.65
CA TYR A 173 12.64 -3.37 -16.27
C TYR A 173 11.42 -3.48 -15.37
N CYS A 174 11.38 -4.49 -14.51
CA CYS A 174 10.21 -4.80 -13.69
C CYS A 174 10.46 -4.54 -12.21
N GLU A 175 9.45 -4.02 -11.53
CA GLU A 175 9.49 -3.72 -10.10
C GLU A 175 8.21 -4.15 -9.39
N ILE A 176 8.35 -4.77 -8.21
CA ILE A 176 7.29 -4.80 -7.21
C ILE A 176 7.62 -3.77 -6.13
N ALA A 177 6.73 -2.80 -5.94
CA ALA A 177 6.86 -1.67 -5.02
C ALA A 177 5.98 -1.88 -3.78
N PHE A 178 6.59 -2.10 -2.62
CA PHE A 178 5.87 -2.14 -1.34
C PHE A 178 5.80 -0.73 -0.74
N ILE A 179 4.62 -0.12 -0.72
CA ILE A 179 4.36 1.14 -0.03
C ILE A 179 3.99 0.82 1.42
N ILE A 180 4.87 1.16 2.35
CA ILE A 180 4.71 0.85 3.77
C ILE A 180 3.91 1.96 4.43
N GLN A 181 2.63 1.68 4.69
CA GLN A 181 1.66 2.67 5.20
C GLN A 181 1.74 2.83 6.74
N MET A 182 2.94 2.67 7.31
CA MET A 182 3.19 2.65 8.76
C MET A 182 4.48 3.38 9.08
N ASN A 183 4.54 3.98 10.27
CA ASN A 183 5.79 4.57 10.79
C ASN A 183 6.72 3.47 11.35
N GLY A 184 8.03 3.70 11.25
CA GLY A 184 9.05 2.84 11.86
C GLY A 184 9.30 1.51 11.14
N ILE A 185 8.54 1.21 10.09
CA ILE A 185 8.71 0.01 9.26
C ILE A 185 9.42 0.43 7.96
N HIS A 186 10.44 -0.34 7.55
CA HIS A 186 11.25 -0.02 6.37
C HIS A 186 11.59 -1.23 5.49
N MET A 187 11.17 -2.44 5.91
CA MET A 187 11.32 -3.67 5.14
C MET A 187 10.01 -4.47 5.14
N VAL A 188 9.73 -5.17 4.06
CA VAL A 188 8.57 -6.07 3.95
C VAL A 188 9.06 -7.48 3.65
N PHE A 189 8.63 -8.46 4.46
CA PHE A 189 8.86 -9.87 4.22
C PHE A 189 7.59 -10.56 3.72
N PRO A 190 7.71 -11.67 2.99
CA PRO A 190 6.57 -12.51 2.69
C PRO A 190 5.96 -13.08 3.98
N ASN A 191 4.63 -13.08 4.05
CA ASN A 191 3.88 -13.70 5.12
C ASN A 191 3.59 -15.17 4.76
N ASP A 192 4.59 -16.01 4.97
CA ASP A 192 4.53 -17.42 4.58
C ASP A 192 3.49 -18.20 5.39
N ASP A 193 3.16 -17.76 6.61
CA ASP A 193 2.06 -18.34 7.41
C ASP A 193 0.68 -18.08 6.76
N THR A 194 0.54 -16.96 6.05
CA THR A 194 -0.70 -16.61 5.36
C THR A 194 -0.73 -17.17 3.93
N GLN A 195 0.40 -17.09 3.20
CA GLN A 195 0.50 -17.54 1.82
C GLN A 195 1.95 -17.80 1.39
N PRO A 196 2.48 -19.01 1.60
CA PRO A 196 3.85 -19.36 1.23
C PRO A 196 4.12 -19.25 -0.29
N GLU A 197 3.09 -19.42 -1.13
CA GLU A 197 3.22 -19.29 -2.58
C GLU A 197 3.62 -17.87 -3.00
N PHE A 198 3.25 -16.85 -2.20
CA PHE A 198 3.65 -15.47 -2.48
C PHE A 198 5.15 -15.27 -2.26
N GLY A 199 5.72 -15.81 -1.16
CA GLY A 199 7.16 -15.79 -0.90
C GLY A 199 7.95 -16.52 -1.99
N GLN A 200 7.47 -17.68 -2.43
CA GLN A 200 8.07 -18.43 -3.54
C GLN A 200 8.02 -17.65 -4.86
N ALA A 201 6.91 -16.93 -5.13
CA ALA A 201 6.78 -16.10 -6.32
C ALA A 201 7.73 -14.88 -6.27
N LEU A 202 7.94 -14.26 -5.09
CA LEU A 202 8.95 -13.20 -4.91
C LEU A 202 10.36 -13.69 -5.25
N ILE A 203 10.72 -14.90 -4.79
CA ILE A 203 12.03 -15.50 -5.10
C ILE A 203 12.20 -15.73 -6.60
N ARG A 204 11.18 -16.29 -7.27
CA ARG A 204 11.20 -16.50 -8.73
C ARG A 204 11.33 -15.18 -9.48
N ALA A 205 10.55 -14.17 -9.07
CA ALA A 205 10.57 -12.84 -9.67
C ALA A 205 11.95 -12.17 -9.53
N ALA A 206 12.54 -12.19 -8.33
CA ALA A 206 13.88 -11.65 -8.08
C ALA A 206 14.94 -12.34 -8.95
N LYS A 207 14.91 -13.68 -9.04
CA LYS A 207 15.83 -14.46 -9.89
C LYS A 207 15.65 -14.18 -11.39
N ALA A 208 14.47 -13.76 -11.81
CA ALA A 208 14.20 -13.33 -13.19
C ALA A 208 14.59 -11.87 -13.47
N GLY A 209 15.04 -11.11 -12.46
CA GLY A 209 15.49 -9.72 -12.60
C GLY A 209 14.47 -8.66 -12.15
N VAL A 210 13.34 -9.06 -11.56
CA VAL A 210 12.37 -8.12 -10.98
C VAL A 210 12.97 -7.47 -9.74
N GLN A 211 12.95 -6.14 -9.67
CA GLN A 211 13.37 -5.40 -8.49
C GLN A 211 12.29 -5.46 -7.40
N ILE A 212 12.71 -5.69 -6.16
CA ILE A 212 11.83 -5.65 -4.99
C ILE A 212 12.22 -4.41 -4.19
N VAL A 213 11.33 -3.42 -4.13
CA VAL A 213 11.62 -2.13 -3.50
C VAL A 213 10.61 -1.83 -2.40
N CYS A 214 11.12 -1.45 -1.23
CA CYS A 214 10.33 -1.02 -0.08
C CYS A 214 10.37 0.52 0.01
N TYR A 215 9.21 1.14 -0.03
CA TYR A 215 9.02 2.58 0.12
C TYR A 215 8.49 2.88 1.52
N SER A 216 9.37 3.37 2.39
CA SER A 216 8.99 3.81 3.74
C SER A 216 8.16 5.07 3.67
N CYS A 217 7.17 5.18 4.56
CA CYS A 217 6.34 6.36 4.66
C CYS A 217 6.37 6.96 6.07
N HIS A 218 6.16 8.27 6.12
CA HIS A 218 5.74 8.97 7.32
C HIS A 218 4.22 9.13 7.29
N VAL A 219 3.54 8.73 8.36
CA VAL A 219 2.08 8.71 8.45
C VAL A 219 1.64 9.53 9.65
N GLU A 220 0.72 10.46 9.41
CA GLU A 220 0.00 11.22 10.42
C GLU A 220 -1.50 10.88 10.37
N ALA A 221 -2.28 11.49 11.22
CA ALA A 221 -3.73 11.23 11.28
C ALA A 221 -4.41 11.40 9.93
N ASP A 222 -4.05 12.42 9.21
CA ASP A 222 -4.68 12.90 7.97
C ASP A 222 -3.71 13.01 6.79
N SER A 223 -2.53 12.42 6.88
CA SER A 223 -1.56 12.47 5.79
C SER A 223 -0.65 11.25 5.73
N ILE A 224 -0.12 11.00 4.54
CA ILE A 224 0.91 10.00 4.28
C ILE A 224 1.87 10.51 3.20
N ARG A 225 3.17 10.30 3.37
CA ARG A 225 4.19 10.68 2.39
C ARG A 225 5.31 9.65 2.32
N ILE A 226 5.87 9.40 1.15
CA ILE A 226 7.07 8.59 0.97
C ILE A 226 8.28 9.37 1.55
N THR A 227 9.09 8.70 2.32
CA THR A 227 10.31 9.25 2.93
C THR A 227 11.59 8.67 2.34
N ASP A 228 11.58 7.37 2.03
CA ASP A 228 12.75 6.66 1.53
C ASP A 228 12.34 5.48 0.65
N ALA A 229 13.27 5.01 -0.19
CA ALA A 229 13.10 3.86 -1.07
C ALA A 229 14.35 2.97 -0.99
N VAL A 230 14.19 1.73 -0.58
CA VAL A 230 15.29 0.78 -0.40
C VAL A 230 15.04 -0.46 -1.24
N SER A 231 16.01 -0.80 -2.13
CA SER A 231 15.97 -2.07 -2.87
C SER A 231 16.33 -3.22 -1.93
N ASP A 232 15.48 -4.23 -1.90
CA ASP A 232 15.63 -5.45 -1.09
C ASP A 232 15.79 -6.72 -1.94
N THR A 233 15.99 -6.57 -3.25
CA THR A 233 16.08 -7.67 -4.24
C THR A 233 17.17 -8.68 -3.88
N GLY A 234 18.31 -8.22 -3.38
CA GLY A 234 19.45 -9.06 -3.01
C GLY A 234 19.12 -10.16 -1.99
N ARG A 235 18.15 -9.92 -1.08
CA ARG A 235 17.68 -10.88 -0.09
C ARG A 235 17.08 -12.14 -0.71
N TYR A 236 16.46 -12.02 -1.88
CA TYR A 236 15.71 -13.09 -2.54
C TYR A 236 16.54 -13.86 -3.56
N ILE A 237 17.62 -13.26 -4.08
CA ILE A 237 18.49 -13.92 -5.08
C ILE A 237 19.32 -15.03 -4.46
N GLY A 238 19.73 -14.87 -3.19
CA GLY A 238 20.57 -15.83 -2.47
C GLY A 238 19.84 -17.01 -1.82
N ARG A 239 18.51 -17.11 -2.00
CA ARG A 239 17.68 -18.19 -1.41
C ARG A 239 17.36 -19.31 -2.37
#